data_738cde6d20e72b065881a153838c94ff
#
_entry.id   738cde6d20e72b065881a153838c94ff
#
_cell.length_a   1.000
_cell.length_b   1.000
_cell.length_c   1.000
_cell.angle_alpha   90.00
_cell.angle_beta   90.00
_cell.angle_gamma   90.00
#
_symmetry.space_group_name_H-M   'P 1'
#
loop_
_entity.id
_entity.type
_entity.pdbx_description
1 polymer ?
#
loop_
_entity_poly.entity_id
_entity_poly.type
_entity_poly.pdbx_seq_one_letter_code
_entity_poly.pdbx_strand_id
1 'polypeptide(L)'
;KKRMARVKKEVNLKKDQILIVKDYFKPGKDEIVAMMPNKLGKWLSNNKLIFKFLPFVGRGMQVNSRSVTGYLLLKFLSSFRHIRLSSYRYNEEVKEINIWLDAIKLSLNSSLKYAEVLANLPHLLKGYGDTWLRGKEKYSKIYNALVKPIISKNITDHDVQNLKEAISIAMNSSDISELDNFLVEKGS
;
A
#
# COMPACT_ATOMS: atom_id res chain seq x y z
N LYS A 1 6.61 26.49 12.70
CA LYS A 1 7.45 27.71 12.54
C LYS A 1 8.66 27.44 11.63
N LYS A 2 9.47 26.38 11.83
CA LYS A 2 10.68 26.08 11.01
C LYS A 2 10.39 25.88 9.52
N ARG A 3 9.33 25.12 9.14
CA ARG A 3 8.92 24.89 7.73
C ARG A 3 8.60 26.21 7.02
N MET A 4 7.82 27.07 7.67
CA MET A 4 7.42 28.36 7.09
C MET A 4 8.61 29.32 6.88
N ALA A 5 9.58 29.33 7.81
CA ALA A 5 10.80 30.11 7.67
C ALA A 5 11.66 29.64 6.48
N ARG A 6 11.77 28.32 6.28
CA ARG A 6 12.47 27.72 5.15
C ARG A 6 11.81 28.10 3.83
N VAL A 7 10.50 27.92 3.71
CA VAL A 7 9.75 28.25 2.48
C VAL A 7 9.84 29.75 2.15
N LYS A 8 9.77 30.64 3.16
CA LYS A 8 9.97 32.08 2.95
C LYS A 8 11.34 32.41 2.37
N LYS A 9 12.38 31.70 2.81
CA LYS A 9 13.75 31.86 2.30
C LYS A 9 13.90 31.31 0.88
N GLU A 10 13.33 30.13 0.59
CA GLU A 10 13.38 29.50 -0.72
C GLU A 10 12.68 30.32 -1.80
N VAL A 11 11.59 31.04 -1.46
CA VAL A 11 10.79 31.86 -2.39
C VAL A 11 11.28 33.31 -2.46
N ASN A 12 12.36 33.68 -1.73
CA ASN A 12 12.90 35.08 -1.66
C ASN A 12 11.80 36.13 -1.37
N LEU A 13 10.97 35.87 -0.37
CA LEU A 13 9.80 36.68 -0.04
C LEU A 13 10.21 38.11 0.38
N LYS A 14 9.68 39.13 -0.28
CA LYS A 14 9.87 40.52 0.07
C LYS A 14 9.04 40.90 1.32
N LYS A 15 9.39 42.01 1.99
CA LYS A 15 8.76 42.42 3.26
C LYS A 15 7.27 42.75 3.14
N ASP A 16 6.81 43.16 1.98
CA ASP A 16 5.44 43.53 1.64
C ASP A 16 4.60 42.38 1.09
N GLN A 17 5.21 41.22 0.90
CA GLN A 17 4.55 40.04 0.33
C GLN A 17 4.04 39.06 1.41
N ILE A 18 2.87 38.49 1.18
CA ILE A 18 2.25 37.49 2.04
C ILE A 18 2.36 36.11 1.38
N LEU A 19 2.95 35.16 2.10
CA LEU A 19 3.01 33.76 1.67
C LEU A 19 1.70 33.06 1.99
N ILE A 20 1.00 32.58 0.96
CA ILE A 20 -0.18 31.74 1.08
C ILE A 20 0.21 30.33 0.70
N VAL A 21 0.07 29.38 1.65
CA VAL A 21 0.28 27.96 1.41
C VAL A 21 -1.09 27.31 1.22
N LYS A 22 -1.27 26.69 0.06
CA LYS A 22 -2.48 25.88 -0.24
C LYS A 22 -2.04 24.41 -0.31
N ASP A 23 -2.70 23.58 0.45
CA ASP A 23 -2.51 22.14 0.37
C ASP A 23 -3.44 21.59 -0.72
N TYR A 24 -2.86 20.77 -1.61
CA TYR A 24 -3.61 20.11 -2.67
C TYR A 24 -3.98 18.70 -2.19
N PHE A 25 -5.27 18.41 -2.18
CA PHE A 25 -5.79 17.14 -1.72
C PHE A 25 -6.66 16.50 -2.81
N LYS A 26 -6.30 15.28 -3.23
CA LYS A 26 -7.02 14.52 -4.26
C LYS A 26 -7.24 13.08 -3.78
N PRO A 27 -8.23 12.84 -2.91
CA PRO A 27 -8.48 11.49 -2.41
C PRO A 27 -9.02 10.59 -3.53
N GLY A 28 -8.37 9.45 -3.72
CA GLY A 28 -8.87 8.37 -4.55
C GLY A 28 -10.03 7.60 -3.88
N LYS A 29 -10.78 6.82 -4.66
CA LYS A 29 -11.87 5.99 -4.14
C LYS A 29 -11.35 4.98 -3.11
N ASP A 30 -10.26 4.30 -3.45
CA ASP A 30 -9.66 3.27 -2.62
C ASP A 30 -9.06 3.84 -1.33
N GLU A 31 -8.54 5.07 -1.36
CA GLU A 31 -8.05 5.78 -0.17
C GLU A 31 -9.19 6.10 0.80
N ILE A 32 -10.35 6.52 0.27
CA ILE A 32 -11.54 6.79 1.10
C ILE A 32 -12.03 5.49 1.75
N VAL A 33 -12.18 4.43 0.98
CA VAL A 33 -12.57 3.10 1.50
C VAL A 33 -11.59 2.64 2.58
N ALA A 34 -10.31 2.79 2.32
CA ALA A 34 -9.23 2.38 3.21
C ALA A 34 -9.30 3.05 4.59
N MET A 35 -9.72 4.32 4.64
CA MET A 35 -9.82 5.12 5.88
C MET A 35 -11.11 4.85 6.67
N MET A 36 -12.16 4.29 6.04
CA MET A 36 -13.43 4.05 6.71
C MET A 36 -13.34 2.91 7.74
N PRO A 37 -14.21 2.92 8.78
CA PRO A 37 -14.38 1.78 9.67
C PRO A 37 -14.65 0.51 8.87
N ASN A 38 -14.16 -0.65 9.35
CA ASN A 38 -14.11 -1.90 8.60
C ASN A 38 -15.46 -2.29 7.94
N LYS A 39 -16.57 -2.23 8.69
CA LYS A 39 -17.89 -2.58 8.15
C LYS A 39 -18.32 -1.64 7.01
N LEU A 40 -18.11 -0.33 7.19
CA LEU A 40 -18.45 0.68 6.19
C LEU A 40 -17.52 0.61 4.98
N GLY A 41 -16.22 0.41 5.20
CA GLY A 41 -15.23 0.25 4.14
C GLY A 41 -15.54 -0.96 3.26
N LYS A 42 -15.87 -2.11 3.87
CA LYS A 42 -16.30 -3.32 3.15
C LYS A 42 -17.56 -3.10 2.32
N TRP A 43 -18.55 -2.40 2.88
CA TRP A 43 -19.78 -2.07 2.17
C TRP A 43 -19.50 -1.14 0.98
N LEU A 44 -18.68 -0.10 1.17
CA LEU A 44 -18.29 0.85 0.12
C LEU A 44 -17.46 0.17 -0.98
N SER A 45 -16.57 -0.76 -0.64
CA SER A 45 -15.75 -1.48 -1.63
C SER A 45 -16.61 -2.31 -2.58
N ASN A 46 -17.73 -2.84 -2.08
CA ASN A 46 -18.69 -3.62 -2.87
C ASN A 46 -19.66 -2.73 -3.66
N ASN A 47 -19.85 -1.47 -3.26
CA ASN A 47 -20.81 -0.54 -3.86
C ASN A 47 -20.13 0.68 -4.51
N LYS A 48 -19.20 0.42 -5.42
CA LYS A 48 -18.37 1.46 -6.07
C LYS A 48 -19.17 2.56 -6.80
N LEU A 49 -20.43 2.31 -7.16
CA LEU A 49 -21.29 3.29 -7.82
C LEU A 49 -21.58 4.53 -6.96
N ILE A 50 -21.55 4.39 -5.63
CA ILE A 50 -21.79 5.50 -4.68
C ILE A 50 -20.79 6.65 -4.88
N PHE A 51 -19.54 6.31 -5.28
CA PHE A 51 -18.51 7.32 -5.54
C PHE A 51 -18.84 8.26 -6.71
N LYS A 52 -19.77 7.90 -7.59
CA LYS A 52 -20.26 8.79 -8.67
C LYS A 52 -21.03 10.00 -8.10
N PHE A 53 -21.61 9.83 -6.92
CA PHE A 53 -22.39 10.89 -6.26
C PHE A 53 -21.56 11.77 -5.32
N LEU A 54 -20.28 11.43 -5.08
CA LEU A 54 -19.37 12.20 -4.24
C LEU A 54 -18.48 13.10 -5.12
N PRO A 55 -18.78 14.41 -5.22
CA PRO A 55 -18.15 15.31 -6.20
C PRO A 55 -16.66 15.58 -5.93
N PHE A 56 -16.18 15.29 -4.70
CA PHE A 56 -14.79 15.51 -4.28
C PHE A 56 -13.87 14.30 -4.51
N VAL A 57 -14.44 13.12 -4.84
CA VAL A 57 -13.68 11.90 -5.07
C VAL A 57 -13.03 11.94 -6.45
N GLY A 58 -11.71 11.80 -6.48
CA GLY A 58 -10.93 11.86 -7.71
C GLY A 58 -10.75 13.26 -8.30
N ARG A 59 -11.42 14.28 -7.75
CA ARG A 59 -11.19 15.70 -8.07
C ARG A 59 -10.22 16.29 -7.06
N GLY A 60 -9.20 16.99 -7.56
CA GLY A 60 -8.30 17.71 -6.69
C GLY A 60 -9.00 18.92 -6.06
N MET A 61 -8.89 19.08 -4.74
CA MET A 61 -9.31 20.31 -4.08
C MET A 61 -8.12 20.99 -3.41
N GLN A 62 -8.13 22.32 -3.45
CA GLN A 62 -7.17 23.14 -2.75
C GLN A 62 -7.75 23.52 -1.38
N VAL A 63 -7.04 23.16 -0.34
CA VAL A 63 -7.40 23.50 1.04
C VAL A 63 -6.48 24.62 1.51
N ASN A 64 -7.04 25.78 1.81
CA ASN A 64 -6.30 26.88 2.41
C ASN A 64 -6.21 26.65 3.93
N SER A 65 -5.06 26.14 4.38
CA SER A 65 -4.83 25.83 5.81
C SER A 65 -4.84 27.05 6.75
N ARG A 66 -4.82 28.26 6.20
CA ARG A 66 -4.94 29.52 6.98
C ARG A 66 -6.39 29.97 7.17
N SER A 67 -7.34 29.44 6.40
CA SER A 67 -8.77 29.72 6.63
C SER A 67 -9.31 28.89 7.80
N VAL A 68 -10.31 29.42 8.51
CA VAL A 68 -10.97 28.70 9.60
C VAL A 68 -11.57 27.39 9.09
N THR A 69 -12.22 27.43 7.94
CA THR A 69 -12.83 26.25 7.30
C THR A 69 -11.77 25.22 6.89
N GLY A 70 -10.66 25.65 6.28
CA GLY A 70 -9.56 24.76 5.93
C GLY A 70 -8.89 24.14 7.16
N TYR A 71 -8.68 24.91 8.22
CA TYR A 71 -8.15 24.42 9.48
C TYR A 71 -9.08 23.36 10.11
N LEU A 72 -10.38 23.66 10.20
CA LEU A 72 -11.38 22.73 10.75
C LEU A 72 -11.46 21.43 9.91
N LEU A 73 -11.42 21.53 8.59
CA LEU A 73 -11.38 20.37 7.70
C LEU A 73 -10.14 19.51 7.97
N LEU A 74 -8.95 20.10 8.02
CA LEU A 74 -7.71 19.36 8.30
C LEU A 74 -7.71 18.75 9.69
N LYS A 75 -8.25 19.46 10.70
CA LYS A 75 -8.43 18.94 12.07
C LYS A 75 -9.40 17.76 12.10
N PHE A 76 -10.52 17.84 11.39
CA PHE A 76 -11.46 16.73 11.22
C PHE A 76 -10.80 15.53 10.57
N LEU A 77 -10.10 15.71 9.44
CA LEU A 77 -9.38 14.64 8.77
C LEU A 77 -8.30 14.02 9.68
N SER A 78 -7.60 14.82 10.49
CA SER A 78 -6.61 14.31 11.43
C SER A 78 -7.21 13.44 12.53
N SER A 79 -8.51 13.59 12.87
CA SER A 79 -9.19 12.77 13.87
C SER A 79 -9.35 11.30 13.44
N PHE A 80 -9.34 11.02 12.13
CA PHE A 80 -9.36 9.64 11.61
C PHE A 80 -8.15 8.81 12.05
N ARG A 81 -7.06 9.47 12.51
CA ARG A 81 -5.93 8.76 13.11
C ARG A 81 -6.34 7.87 14.28
N HIS A 82 -7.31 8.28 15.07
CA HIS A 82 -7.76 7.53 16.24
C HIS A 82 -8.56 6.27 15.90
N ILE A 83 -9.20 6.24 14.72
CA ILE A 83 -9.95 5.06 14.25
C ILE A 83 -9.14 4.18 13.29
N ARG A 84 -7.84 4.47 13.10
CA ARG A 84 -6.99 3.72 12.16
C ARG A 84 -6.99 2.20 12.42
N LEU A 85 -6.93 1.79 13.69
CA LEU A 85 -6.91 0.38 14.08
C LEU A 85 -8.22 -0.37 13.78
N SER A 86 -9.32 0.37 13.61
CA SER A 86 -10.63 -0.18 13.20
C SER A 86 -10.94 0.05 11.72
N SER A 87 -9.99 0.63 10.95
CA SER A 87 -10.19 0.90 9.53
C SER A 87 -10.22 -0.38 8.70
N TYR A 88 -10.88 -0.31 7.55
CA TYR A 88 -10.93 -1.41 6.58
C TYR A 88 -9.54 -1.85 6.15
N ARG A 89 -8.68 -0.88 5.80
CA ARG A 89 -7.30 -1.13 5.39
C ARG A 89 -6.50 -1.87 6.48
N TYR A 90 -6.56 -1.41 7.72
CA TYR A 90 -5.84 -2.04 8.82
C TYR A 90 -6.24 -3.51 9.00
N ASN A 91 -7.55 -3.79 8.94
CA ASN A 91 -8.04 -5.17 9.07
C ASN A 91 -7.57 -6.07 7.92
N GLU A 92 -7.56 -5.57 6.68
CA GLU A 92 -7.06 -6.34 5.54
C GLU A 92 -5.54 -6.55 5.63
N GLU A 93 -4.78 -5.51 5.99
CA GLU A 93 -3.32 -5.62 6.18
C GLU A 93 -2.98 -6.65 7.29
N VAL A 94 -3.69 -6.63 8.42
CA VAL A 94 -3.47 -7.60 9.51
C VAL A 94 -3.78 -9.03 9.07
N LYS A 95 -4.83 -9.26 8.28
CA LYS A 95 -5.11 -10.58 7.72
C LYS A 95 -3.99 -11.05 6.80
N GLU A 96 -3.52 -10.20 5.88
CA GLU A 96 -2.42 -10.52 4.97
C GLU A 96 -1.13 -10.84 5.74
N ILE A 97 -0.83 -10.09 6.80
CA ILE A 97 0.32 -10.35 7.69
C ILE A 97 0.18 -11.71 8.37
N ASN A 98 -1.00 -12.05 8.91
CA ASN A 98 -1.22 -13.33 9.56
C ASN A 98 -1.06 -14.51 8.59
N ILE A 99 -1.62 -14.39 7.38
CA ILE A 99 -1.47 -15.40 6.32
C ILE A 99 0.02 -15.61 5.98
N TRP A 100 0.78 -14.54 5.84
CA TRP A 100 2.22 -14.61 5.59
C TRP A 100 3.00 -15.23 6.76
N LEU A 101 2.69 -14.85 8.01
CA LEU A 101 3.32 -15.44 9.20
C LEU A 101 3.01 -16.93 9.34
N ASP A 102 1.78 -17.35 9.04
CA ASP A 102 1.40 -18.75 9.05
C ASP A 102 2.13 -19.54 7.94
N ALA A 103 2.30 -18.93 6.76
CA ALA A 103 3.10 -19.51 5.70
C ALA A 103 4.57 -19.72 6.11
N ILE A 104 5.17 -18.74 6.80
CA ILE A 104 6.54 -18.90 7.36
C ILE A 104 6.58 -20.03 8.38
N LYS A 105 5.64 -20.09 9.34
CA LYS A 105 5.59 -21.16 10.36
C LYS A 105 5.49 -22.53 9.72
N LEU A 106 4.64 -22.70 8.71
CA LEU A 106 4.48 -23.97 8.01
C LEU A 106 5.74 -24.35 7.25
N SER A 107 6.38 -23.40 6.55
CA SER A 107 7.61 -23.67 5.80
C SER A 107 8.81 -24.01 6.68
N LEU A 108 8.88 -23.52 7.92
CA LEU A 108 9.92 -23.87 8.90
C LEU A 108 9.96 -25.38 9.22
N ASN A 109 8.83 -26.07 9.13
CA ASN A 109 8.77 -27.52 9.37
C ASN A 109 9.47 -28.33 8.27
N SER A 110 9.63 -27.76 7.06
CA SER A 110 10.18 -28.44 5.89
C SER A 110 11.52 -27.85 5.44
N SER A 111 11.68 -26.51 5.45
CA SER A 111 12.88 -25.84 4.96
C SER A 111 13.09 -24.47 5.60
N LEU A 112 14.13 -24.36 6.44
CA LEU A 112 14.55 -23.08 7.01
C LEU A 112 14.95 -22.08 5.92
N LYS A 113 15.65 -22.54 4.86
CA LYS A 113 16.07 -21.68 3.75
C LYS A 113 14.88 -21.08 3.02
N TYR A 114 13.81 -21.86 2.80
CA TYR A 114 12.60 -21.35 2.17
C TYR A 114 11.90 -20.32 3.04
N ALA A 115 11.78 -20.58 4.34
CA ALA A 115 11.19 -19.65 5.30
C ALA A 115 11.95 -18.31 5.34
N GLU A 116 13.27 -18.33 5.27
CA GLU A 116 14.13 -17.13 5.20
C GLU A 116 13.86 -16.33 3.93
N VAL A 117 13.79 -16.97 2.76
CA VAL A 117 13.46 -16.30 1.50
C VAL A 117 12.03 -15.75 1.54
N LEU A 118 11.05 -16.50 2.05
CA LEU A 118 9.66 -16.08 2.19
C LEU A 118 9.52 -14.88 3.13
N ALA A 119 10.34 -14.77 4.17
CA ALA A 119 10.35 -13.63 5.08
C ALA A 119 10.71 -12.31 4.36
N ASN A 120 11.42 -12.37 3.24
CA ASN A 120 11.78 -11.20 2.44
C ASN A 120 10.71 -10.78 1.41
N LEU A 121 9.69 -11.60 1.14
CA LEU A 121 8.64 -11.33 0.16
C LEU A 121 7.92 -9.98 0.40
N PRO A 122 7.59 -9.57 1.65
CA PRO A 122 6.94 -8.27 1.92
C PRO A 122 7.78 -7.04 1.55
N HIS A 123 9.07 -7.19 1.24
CA HIS A 123 9.88 -6.08 0.72
C HIS A 123 9.33 -5.51 -0.60
N LEU A 124 8.51 -6.26 -1.33
CA LEU A 124 7.79 -5.78 -2.51
C LEU A 124 6.70 -4.75 -2.17
N LEU A 125 6.19 -4.74 -0.95
CA LEU A 125 5.10 -3.86 -0.50
C LEU A 125 5.58 -2.48 -0.05
N LYS A 126 6.67 -1.97 -0.64
CA LYS A 126 7.23 -0.64 -0.35
C LYS A 126 6.60 0.43 -1.23
N GLY A 127 6.61 1.68 -0.72
CA GLY A 127 6.16 2.85 -1.46
C GLY A 127 4.72 3.25 -1.16
N TYR A 128 4.20 4.17 -1.98
CA TYR A 128 2.86 4.75 -1.86
C TYR A 128 2.19 4.81 -3.24
N GLY A 129 0.85 4.91 -3.25
CA GLY A 129 0.07 5.04 -4.48
C GLY A 129 0.33 3.90 -5.46
N ASP A 130 0.60 4.24 -6.71
CA ASP A 130 0.80 3.27 -7.79
C ASP A 130 1.99 2.33 -7.57
N THR A 131 3.04 2.80 -6.88
CA THR A 131 4.20 1.96 -6.56
C THR A 131 3.81 0.85 -5.60
N TRP A 132 3.02 1.16 -4.58
CA TRP A 132 2.49 0.17 -3.65
C TRP A 132 1.52 -0.80 -4.32
N LEU A 133 0.64 -0.31 -5.21
CA LEU A 133 -0.30 -1.15 -5.96
C LEU A 133 0.43 -2.18 -6.83
N ARG A 134 1.45 -1.76 -7.58
CA ARG A 134 2.30 -2.66 -8.37
C ARG A 134 3.04 -3.67 -7.49
N GLY A 135 3.58 -3.22 -6.35
CA GLY A 135 4.23 -4.12 -5.40
C GLY A 135 3.28 -5.17 -4.85
N LYS A 136 2.04 -4.78 -4.53
CA LYS A 136 0.99 -5.68 -4.05
C LYS A 136 0.57 -6.70 -5.12
N GLU A 137 0.49 -6.29 -6.38
CA GLU A 137 0.20 -7.20 -7.49
C GLU A 137 1.30 -8.25 -7.64
N LYS A 138 2.58 -7.84 -7.68
CA LYS A 138 3.72 -8.75 -7.74
C LYS A 138 3.76 -9.71 -6.55
N TYR A 139 3.57 -9.19 -5.34
CA TYR A 139 3.46 -10.01 -4.12
C TYR A 139 2.39 -11.09 -4.26
N SER A 140 1.18 -10.69 -4.68
CA SER A 140 0.06 -11.62 -4.81
C SER A 140 0.33 -12.71 -5.86
N LYS A 141 0.94 -12.37 -6.98
CA LYS A 141 1.30 -13.33 -8.04
C LYS A 141 2.31 -14.36 -7.52
N ILE A 142 3.40 -13.92 -6.90
CA ILE A 142 4.42 -14.81 -6.33
C ILE A 142 3.82 -15.68 -5.24
N TYR A 143 3.04 -15.09 -4.32
CA TYR A 143 2.42 -15.84 -3.23
C TYR A 143 1.49 -16.94 -3.74
N ASN A 144 0.64 -16.64 -4.71
CA ASN A 144 -0.31 -17.61 -5.24
C ASN A 144 0.36 -18.70 -6.08
N ALA A 145 1.41 -18.38 -6.85
CA ALA A 145 2.08 -19.33 -7.73
C ALA A 145 3.12 -20.19 -7.01
N LEU A 146 3.93 -19.61 -6.15
CA LEU A 146 5.10 -20.30 -5.57
C LEU A 146 4.97 -20.60 -4.07
N VAL A 147 4.15 -19.87 -3.30
CA VAL A 147 4.04 -20.08 -1.86
C VAL A 147 2.86 -20.98 -1.52
N LYS A 148 1.66 -20.57 -1.88
CA LYS A 148 0.41 -21.25 -1.52
C LYS A 148 0.36 -22.73 -1.91
N PRO A 149 0.81 -23.18 -3.11
CA PRO A 149 0.77 -24.59 -3.49
C PRO A 149 1.87 -25.44 -2.86
N ILE A 150 2.95 -24.83 -2.35
CA ILE A 150 4.19 -25.50 -1.93
C ILE A 150 4.24 -25.68 -0.41
N ILE A 151 3.70 -24.72 0.37
CA ILE A 151 3.82 -24.72 1.84
C ILE A 151 3.22 -25.97 2.53
N SER A 152 2.34 -26.71 1.86
CA SER A 152 1.76 -27.96 2.35
C SER A 152 2.46 -29.22 1.82
N LYS A 153 3.55 -29.06 1.08
CA LYS A 153 4.33 -30.15 0.46
C LYS A 153 5.73 -30.19 1.03
N ASN A 154 6.49 -31.23 0.67
CA ASN A 154 7.94 -31.24 0.93
C ASN A 154 8.62 -30.19 0.05
N ILE A 155 9.21 -29.20 0.69
CA ILE A 155 9.90 -28.08 0.03
C ILE A 155 11.29 -28.53 -0.40
N THR A 156 11.58 -28.36 -1.68
CA THR A 156 12.88 -28.71 -2.28
C THR A 156 13.82 -27.51 -2.41
N ASP A 157 15.13 -27.74 -2.62
CA ASP A 157 16.06 -26.63 -2.91
C ASP A 157 15.70 -25.90 -4.21
N HIS A 158 15.03 -26.57 -5.16
CA HIS A 158 14.53 -25.95 -6.38
C HIS A 158 13.41 -24.92 -6.08
N ASP A 159 12.50 -25.23 -5.14
CA ASP A 159 11.45 -24.30 -4.72
C ASP A 159 12.04 -23.06 -4.03
N VAL A 160 13.11 -23.25 -3.24
CA VAL A 160 13.85 -22.14 -2.63
C VAL A 160 14.44 -21.22 -3.70
N GLN A 161 15.06 -21.80 -4.73
CA GLN A 161 15.67 -21.05 -5.82
C GLN A 161 14.63 -20.29 -6.65
N ASN A 162 13.51 -20.96 -7.00
CA ASN A 162 12.42 -20.34 -7.75
C ASN A 162 11.83 -19.15 -7.00
N LEU A 163 11.58 -19.27 -5.68
CA LEU A 163 11.05 -18.16 -4.88
C LEU A 163 12.04 -16.99 -4.81
N LYS A 164 13.33 -17.28 -4.63
CA LYS A 164 14.39 -16.27 -4.58
C LYS A 164 14.51 -15.51 -5.90
N GLU A 165 14.45 -16.21 -7.01
CA GLU A 165 14.54 -15.64 -8.35
C GLU A 165 13.31 -14.80 -8.68
N ALA A 166 12.10 -15.29 -8.37
CA ALA A 166 10.86 -14.51 -8.53
C ALA A 166 10.88 -13.19 -7.76
N ILE A 167 11.36 -13.20 -6.50
CA ILE A 167 11.51 -11.98 -5.69
C ILE A 167 12.52 -11.04 -6.35
N SER A 168 13.66 -11.56 -6.83
CA SER A 168 14.69 -10.77 -7.49
C SER A 168 14.17 -10.09 -8.76
N ILE A 169 13.48 -10.83 -9.64
CA ILE A 169 12.83 -10.28 -10.84
C ILE A 169 11.83 -9.19 -10.45
N ALA A 170 10.97 -9.47 -9.48
CA ALA A 170 9.96 -8.53 -9.02
C ALA A 170 10.55 -7.23 -8.44
N MET A 171 11.72 -7.28 -7.80
CA MET A 171 12.40 -6.11 -7.22
C MET A 171 13.12 -5.27 -8.28
N ASN A 172 13.70 -5.89 -9.29
CA ASN A 172 14.57 -5.24 -10.27
C ASN A 172 13.81 -4.76 -11.50
N SER A 173 12.74 -5.45 -11.92
CA SER A 173 11.95 -5.07 -13.07
C SER A 173 10.83 -4.09 -12.69
N SER A 174 10.63 -3.05 -13.49
CA SER A 174 9.44 -2.19 -13.40
C SER A 174 8.23 -2.81 -14.10
N ASP A 175 8.46 -3.71 -15.05
CA ASP A 175 7.45 -4.41 -15.79
C ASP A 175 7.06 -5.74 -15.12
N ILE A 176 5.77 -6.04 -15.14
CA ILE A 176 5.22 -7.24 -14.53
C ILE A 176 5.27 -8.44 -15.48
N SER A 177 5.40 -8.18 -16.79
CA SER A 177 5.41 -9.22 -17.83
C SER A 177 6.58 -10.21 -17.69
N GLU A 178 7.75 -9.74 -17.27
CA GLU A 178 8.91 -10.59 -17.02
C GLU A 178 8.64 -11.58 -15.87
N LEU A 179 8.01 -11.09 -14.80
CA LEU A 179 7.59 -11.94 -13.69
C LEU A 179 6.52 -12.94 -14.11
N ASP A 180 5.54 -12.51 -14.93
CA ASP A 180 4.46 -13.40 -15.41
C ASP A 180 5.03 -14.54 -16.25
N ASN A 181 5.94 -14.25 -17.17
CA ASN A 181 6.61 -15.26 -18.00
C ASN A 181 7.36 -16.28 -17.13
N PHE A 182 8.11 -15.79 -16.14
CA PHE A 182 8.81 -16.66 -15.20
C PHE A 182 7.87 -17.55 -14.39
N LEU A 183 6.77 -17.00 -13.87
CA LEU A 183 5.80 -17.74 -13.06
C LEU A 183 5.03 -18.79 -13.90
N VAL A 184 4.74 -18.53 -15.15
CA VAL A 184 4.12 -19.51 -16.08
C VAL A 184 5.07 -20.68 -16.33
N GLU A 185 6.37 -20.42 -16.56
CA GLU A 185 7.37 -21.45 -16.75
C GLU A 185 7.55 -22.37 -15.54
N LYS A 186 7.51 -21.82 -14.31
CA LYS A 186 7.76 -22.55 -13.06
C LYS A 186 6.48 -23.08 -12.39
N GLY A 187 5.31 -22.61 -12.77
CA GLY A 187 4.01 -23.04 -12.22
C GLY A 187 3.34 -24.19 -13.00
N SER A 188 3.98 -24.68 -14.07
CA SER A 188 3.60 -25.89 -14.81
C SER A 188 4.33 -27.09 -14.26
#